data_8c4d95ab409ba0779bc41576b7f7d40c
#
_entry.id   8c4d95ab409ba0779bc41576b7f7d40c
#
_cell.length_a   1.000
_cell.length_b   1.000
_cell.length_c   1.000
_cell.angle_alpha   90.00
_cell.angle_beta   90.00
_cell.angle_gamma   90.00
#
_symmetry.space_group_name_H-M   'P 1'
#
loop_
_entity.id
_entity.type
_entity.pdbx_description
1 polymer ?
#
loop_
_entity_poly.entity_id
_entity_poly.type
_entity_poly.pdbx_seq_one_letter_code
_entity_poly.pdbx_strand_id
1 'polypeptide(L)'
;MHIVILGGAGLMGSGTVRDLLSELSGGVTRLVIADTSRERMQQLHAALADPRAETVELDVTNAEQTMALLRGADLCINAVPTFAGFQMDIFGYCLAAGCPYVDYGGMGVYTVRQKAEHEEWVRRGATAVLGLGADPGMSNMLCRAVADRLDSIDRINLYWAASAVGEESPVLVPPYSVSTVLGEYANPSQQFLDGELRQVPALSGSEFLDLPPPWGRREFMYSQHSEPLTVPFSAGIADKGIKEFTWKLSLPERENEAWIGLVKAGFGDYDDPLHIAGVDIKPVDYLQSLIQRNLDRNRERIPDQEGYEIHFARGEGVSGGLPTRVTCTVYAEPDPLYEAYNDAATSMNVSIGAQLLLRAPLRPGVWGPEEYFPVEDYFAELRKRKFRIDITTKTLEQL
;
A
#
# COMPACT_ATOMS: atom_id res chain seq x y z
N MET A 1 15.78 -14.88 -11.62
CA MET A 1 14.42 -14.34 -11.75
C MET A 1 14.44 -13.19 -12.75
N HIS A 2 13.59 -13.28 -13.76
CA HIS A 2 13.34 -12.21 -14.74
C HIS A 2 12.05 -11.49 -14.36
N ILE A 3 12.15 -10.25 -13.93
CA ILE A 3 11.01 -9.44 -13.43
C ILE A 3 10.79 -8.25 -14.37
N VAL A 4 9.54 -7.97 -14.69
CA VAL A 4 9.10 -6.77 -15.42
C VAL A 4 8.34 -5.86 -14.47
N ILE A 5 8.73 -4.59 -14.37
CA ILE A 5 8.00 -3.57 -13.60
C ILE A 5 7.41 -2.56 -14.56
N LEU A 6 6.08 -2.52 -14.66
CA LEU A 6 5.33 -1.53 -15.42
C LEU A 6 5.13 -0.28 -14.54
N GLY A 7 5.50 0.91 -15.05
CA GLY A 7 5.55 2.14 -14.23
C GLY A 7 6.77 2.21 -13.29
N GLY A 8 7.82 1.44 -13.61
CA GLY A 8 8.97 1.24 -12.73
C GLY A 8 9.86 2.45 -12.52
N ALA A 9 9.74 3.52 -13.32
CA ALA A 9 10.41 4.80 -13.08
C ALA A 9 9.55 5.81 -12.30
N GLY A 10 8.36 5.40 -11.86
CA GLY A 10 7.49 6.18 -10.99
C GLY A 10 8.00 6.26 -9.56
N LEU A 11 7.26 7.04 -8.73
CA LEU A 11 7.63 7.32 -7.34
C LEU A 11 7.86 6.04 -6.52
N MET A 12 6.88 5.14 -6.50
CA MET A 12 6.94 3.87 -5.75
C MET A 12 7.72 2.79 -6.51
N GLY A 13 7.52 2.70 -7.83
CA GLY A 13 8.20 1.72 -8.69
C GLY A 13 9.71 1.80 -8.61
N SER A 14 10.28 3.01 -8.60
CA SER A 14 11.73 3.22 -8.49
C SER A 14 12.32 2.73 -7.16
N GLY A 15 11.58 2.86 -6.07
CA GLY A 15 11.96 2.29 -4.77
C GLY A 15 11.97 0.75 -4.81
N THR A 16 10.93 0.13 -5.37
CA THR A 16 10.89 -1.34 -5.54
C THR A 16 12.01 -1.84 -6.43
N VAL A 17 12.34 -1.12 -7.52
CA VAL A 17 13.51 -1.44 -8.37
C VAL A 17 14.80 -1.44 -7.54
N ARG A 18 15.01 -0.40 -6.72
CA ARG A 18 16.20 -0.28 -5.84
C ARG A 18 16.29 -1.45 -4.86
N ASP A 19 15.20 -1.79 -4.18
CA ASP A 19 15.21 -2.88 -3.21
C ASP A 19 15.44 -4.25 -3.87
N LEU A 20 14.81 -4.54 -5.02
CA LEU A 20 15.01 -5.78 -5.78
C LEU A 20 16.46 -5.97 -6.26
N LEU A 21 17.19 -4.89 -6.50
CA LEU A 21 18.59 -4.93 -6.92
C LEU A 21 19.59 -4.79 -5.76
N SER A 22 19.09 -4.53 -4.54
CA SER A 22 19.92 -4.39 -3.33
C SER A 22 20.47 -5.73 -2.84
N GLU A 23 21.43 -5.65 -1.90
CA GLU A 23 21.99 -6.83 -1.22
C GLU A 23 20.97 -7.53 -0.29
N LEU A 24 19.88 -6.86 0.06
CA LEU A 24 18.79 -7.43 0.85
C LEU A 24 17.93 -8.40 0.05
N SER A 25 18.02 -8.31 -1.28
CA SER A 25 17.25 -9.10 -2.23
C SER A 25 18.14 -10.13 -2.94
N GLY A 26 17.60 -11.30 -3.22
CA GLY A 26 18.34 -12.36 -3.87
C GLY A 26 17.66 -12.91 -5.11
N GLY A 27 18.46 -13.45 -6.05
CA GLY A 27 17.95 -14.23 -7.18
C GLY A 27 17.43 -13.43 -8.38
N VAL A 28 17.40 -12.10 -8.34
CA VAL A 28 17.07 -11.27 -9.50
C VAL A 28 18.25 -11.28 -10.46
N THR A 29 18.03 -11.81 -11.67
CA THR A 29 19.06 -11.91 -12.72
C THR A 29 18.82 -10.91 -13.84
N ARG A 30 17.55 -10.48 -14.02
CA ARG A 30 17.13 -9.50 -15.03
C ARG A 30 15.94 -8.73 -14.50
N LEU A 31 16.01 -7.40 -14.55
CA LEU A 31 14.94 -6.51 -14.15
C LEU A 31 14.64 -5.52 -15.27
N VAL A 32 13.47 -5.60 -15.87
CA VAL A 32 13.03 -4.71 -16.93
C VAL A 32 12.15 -3.61 -16.33
N ILE A 33 12.60 -2.37 -16.44
CA ILE A 33 11.92 -1.15 -16.00
C ILE A 33 11.18 -0.59 -17.21
N ALA A 34 9.87 -0.75 -17.26
CA ALA A 34 9.03 -0.24 -18.34
C ALA A 34 8.26 0.99 -17.87
N ASP A 35 8.37 2.10 -18.60
CA ASP A 35 7.70 3.37 -18.29
C ASP A 35 7.51 4.20 -19.57
N THR A 36 6.61 5.16 -19.55
CA THR A 36 6.43 6.14 -20.64
C THR A 36 7.46 7.26 -20.59
N SER A 37 8.08 7.52 -19.44
CA SER A 37 9.05 8.61 -19.23
C SER A 37 10.48 8.14 -19.47
N ARG A 38 10.97 8.35 -20.67
CA ARG A 38 12.38 8.07 -21.02
C ARG A 38 13.36 8.78 -20.11
N GLU A 39 13.10 10.02 -19.76
CA GLU A 39 13.96 10.82 -18.90
C GLU A 39 14.12 10.20 -17.49
N ARG A 40 12.98 9.88 -16.83
CA ARG A 40 13.01 9.24 -15.49
C ARG A 40 13.69 7.88 -15.52
N MET A 41 13.45 7.07 -16.56
CA MET A 41 14.12 5.80 -16.74
C MET A 41 15.64 5.96 -16.88
N GLN A 42 16.11 6.93 -17.66
CA GLN A 42 17.54 7.20 -17.82
C GLN A 42 18.18 7.66 -16.51
N GLN A 43 17.53 8.55 -15.77
CA GLN A 43 17.98 9.01 -14.46
C GLN A 43 18.08 7.85 -13.46
N LEU A 44 17.04 7.02 -13.38
CA LEU A 44 17.01 5.84 -12.51
C LEU A 44 18.11 4.83 -12.89
N HIS A 45 18.21 4.48 -14.17
CA HIS A 45 19.23 3.53 -14.66
C HIS A 45 20.66 4.01 -14.37
N ALA A 46 20.92 5.29 -14.60
CA ALA A 46 22.22 5.89 -14.28
C ALA A 46 22.53 5.89 -12.77
N ALA A 47 21.51 6.12 -11.93
CA ALA A 47 21.67 6.11 -10.47
C ALA A 47 21.85 4.69 -9.90
N LEU A 48 21.27 3.67 -10.54
CA LEU A 48 21.41 2.27 -10.14
C LEU A 48 22.77 1.70 -10.52
N ALA A 49 23.25 2.02 -11.74
CA ALA A 49 24.47 1.49 -12.32
C ALA A 49 24.60 -0.06 -12.22
N ASP A 50 23.48 -0.76 -12.30
CA ASP A 50 23.38 -2.21 -12.13
C ASP A 50 23.16 -2.89 -13.49
N PRO A 51 24.03 -3.85 -13.91
CA PRO A 51 23.90 -4.50 -15.21
C PRO A 51 22.66 -5.41 -15.36
N ARG A 52 21.97 -5.71 -14.26
CA ARG A 52 20.73 -6.48 -14.28
C ARG A 52 19.52 -5.63 -14.68
N ALA A 53 19.63 -4.30 -14.60
CA ALA A 53 18.57 -3.36 -14.91
C ALA A 53 18.55 -3.01 -16.40
N GLU A 54 17.42 -3.20 -17.05
CA GLU A 54 17.16 -2.79 -18.43
C GLU A 54 15.99 -1.81 -18.45
N THR A 55 15.98 -0.86 -19.37
CA THR A 55 14.87 0.10 -19.53
C THR A 55 14.17 -0.09 -20.86
N VAL A 56 12.84 -0.04 -20.84
CA VAL A 56 11.98 -0.15 -22.02
C VAL A 56 10.94 0.97 -22.00
N GLU A 57 10.95 1.81 -23.05
CA GLU A 57 9.87 2.77 -23.24
C GLU A 57 8.61 2.05 -23.67
N LEU A 58 7.57 2.09 -22.86
CA LEU A 58 6.33 1.37 -23.07
C LEU A 58 5.12 2.18 -22.60
N ASP A 59 4.14 2.30 -23.49
CA ASP A 59 2.79 2.72 -23.14
C ASP A 59 1.93 1.46 -22.96
N VAL A 60 1.40 1.26 -21.73
CA VAL A 60 0.58 0.09 -21.38
C VAL A 60 -0.73 0.01 -22.16
N THR A 61 -1.18 1.09 -22.81
CA THR A 61 -2.31 1.06 -23.73
C THR A 61 -2.04 0.25 -25.00
N ASN A 62 -0.75 0.02 -25.32
CA ASN A 62 -0.36 -0.88 -26.39
C ASN A 62 -0.34 -2.33 -25.88
N ALA A 63 -1.50 -2.98 -25.96
CA ALA A 63 -1.69 -4.35 -25.48
C ALA A 63 -0.70 -5.37 -26.07
N GLU A 64 -0.40 -5.26 -27.38
CA GLU A 64 0.48 -6.21 -28.07
C GLU A 64 1.92 -6.09 -27.56
N GLN A 65 2.45 -4.87 -27.45
CA GLN A 65 3.80 -4.64 -26.93
C GLN A 65 3.90 -5.02 -25.45
N THR A 66 2.87 -4.70 -24.65
CA THR A 66 2.82 -5.05 -23.22
C THR A 66 2.85 -6.57 -23.06
N MET A 67 1.98 -7.30 -23.73
CA MET A 67 1.98 -8.77 -23.67
C MET A 67 3.26 -9.39 -24.22
N ALA A 68 3.86 -8.81 -25.27
CA ALA A 68 5.14 -9.29 -25.79
C ALA A 68 6.27 -9.17 -24.75
N LEU A 69 6.30 -8.07 -24.00
CA LEU A 69 7.26 -7.84 -22.94
C LEU A 69 7.05 -8.80 -21.74
N LEU A 70 5.81 -9.13 -21.42
CA LEU A 70 5.46 -10.00 -20.29
C LEU A 70 5.71 -11.50 -20.58
N ARG A 71 5.72 -11.91 -21.87
CA ARG A 71 5.96 -13.32 -22.22
C ARG A 71 7.36 -13.75 -21.79
N GLY A 72 7.43 -14.81 -21.00
CA GLY A 72 8.67 -15.37 -20.48
C GLY A 72 9.29 -14.62 -19.31
N ALA A 73 8.60 -13.61 -18.76
CA ALA A 73 8.93 -13.05 -17.46
C ALA A 73 8.43 -13.99 -16.35
N ASP A 74 9.21 -14.10 -15.27
CA ASP A 74 8.83 -14.87 -14.08
C ASP A 74 7.78 -14.11 -13.25
N LEU A 75 7.71 -12.76 -13.37
CA LEU A 75 6.78 -11.91 -12.65
C LEU A 75 6.59 -10.56 -13.32
N CYS A 76 5.37 -10.08 -13.34
CA CYS A 76 5.00 -8.69 -13.58
C CYS A 76 4.68 -7.98 -12.27
N ILE A 77 5.33 -6.84 -12.01
CA ILE A 77 4.96 -5.89 -10.94
C ILE A 77 4.27 -4.71 -11.60
N ASN A 78 3.01 -4.49 -11.28
CA ASN A 78 2.25 -3.33 -11.78
C ASN A 78 2.38 -2.16 -10.80
N ALA A 79 3.23 -1.18 -11.15
CA ALA A 79 3.42 0.09 -10.46
C ALA A 79 2.80 1.28 -11.22
N VAL A 80 1.95 1.02 -12.21
CA VAL A 80 1.18 2.06 -12.90
C VAL A 80 0.16 2.62 -11.91
N PRO A 81 0.02 3.96 -11.81
CA PRO A 81 -0.91 4.55 -10.85
C PRO A 81 -2.34 4.02 -11.01
N THR A 82 -2.94 3.61 -9.89
CA THR A 82 -4.29 3.03 -9.86
C THR A 82 -5.33 3.91 -10.54
N PHE A 83 -5.25 5.23 -10.32
CA PHE A 83 -6.18 6.21 -10.90
C PHE A 83 -5.97 6.46 -12.40
N ALA A 84 -4.91 5.90 -13.01
CA ALA A 84 -4.75 5.94 -14.46
C ALA A 84 -5.76 5.04 -15.22
N GLY A 85 -6.43 4.12 -14.52
CA GLY A 85 -7.52 3.31 -15.05
C GLY A 85 -7.10 2.02 -15.77
N PHE A 86 -5.79 1.70 -15.85
CA PHE A 86 -5.28 0.55 -16.61
C PHE A 86 -5.12 -0.73 -15.78
N GLN A 87 -5.57 -0.74 -14.53
CA GLN A 87 -5.35 -1.85 -13.60
C GLN A 87 -5.88 -3.19 -14.15
N MET A 88 -7.12 -3.21 -14.65
CA MET A 88 -7.73 -4.45 -15.16
C MET A 88 -7.15 -4.87 -16.52
N ASP A 89 -6.75 -3.91 -17.36
CA ASP A 89 -6.11 -4.22 -18.65
C ASP A 89 -4.77 -4.92 -18.43
N ILE A 90 -3.90 -4.37 -17.58
CA ILE A 90 -2.61 -4.96 -17.23
C ILE A 90 -2.79 -6.33 -16.58
N PHE A 91 -3.76 -6.46 -15.68
CA PHE A 91 -4.11 -7.74 -15.05
C PHE A 91 -4.50 -8.81 -16.07
N GLY A 92 -5.33 -8.43 -17.06
CA GLY A 92 -5.72 -9.30 -18.19
C GLY A 92 -4.55 -9.64 -19.11
N TYR A 93 -3.63 -8.69 -19.36
CA TYR A 93 -2.43 -8.95 -20.18
C TYR A 93 -1.50 -9.95 -19.50
N CYS A 94 -1.34 -9.89 -18.19
CA CYS A 94 -0.55 -10.86 -17.43
C CYS A 94 -1.15 -12.26 -17.56
N LEU A 95 -2.46 -12.39 -17.37
CA LEU A 95 -3.17 -13.67 -17.55
C LEU A 95 -3.00 -14.21 -18.97
N ALA A 96 -3.17 -13.37 -20.00
CA ALA A 96 -3.03 -13.76 -21.40
C ALA A 96 -1.58 -14.14 -21.77
N ALA A 97 -0.59 -13.49 -21.18
CA ALA A 97 0.83 -13.78 -21.38
C ALA A 97 1.31 -14.99 -20.56
N GLY A 98 0.53 -15.49 -19.60
CA GLY A 98 0.94 -16.52 -18.66
C GLY A 98 1.99 -16.04 -17.65
N CYS A 99 2.01 -14.73 -17.37
CA CYS A 99 2.96 -14.09 -16.46
C CYS A 99 2.30 -13.92 -15.07
N PRO A 100 2.91 -14.37 -13.98
CA PRO A 100 2.43 -14.07 -12.63
C PRO A 100 2.35 -12.57 -12.39
N TYR A 101 1.42 -12.14 -11.53
CA TYR A 101 1.08 -10.74 -11.33
C TYR A 101 1.12 -10.33 -9.87
N VAL A 102 1.69 -9.15 -9.62
CA VAL A 102 1.54 -8.45 -8.32
C VAL A 102 1.34 -6.96 -8.56
N ASP A 103 0.72 -6.27 -7.59
CA ASP A 103 0.51 -4.83 -7.62
C ASP A 103 0.62 -4.20 -6.23
N TYR A 104 0.50 -2.87 -6.17
CA TYR A 104 0.49 -2.07 -4.94
C TYR A 104 -0.90 -1.97 -4.29
N GLY A 105 -1.92 -2.51 -4.95
CA GLY A 105 -3.30 -2.43 -4.52
C GLY A 105 -4.13 -1.43 -5.31
N GLY A 106 -5.44 -1.62 -5.30
CA GLY A 106 -6.39 -0.92 -6.15
C GLY A 106 -7.41 -0.07 -5.40
N MET A 107 -7.08 0.51 -4.24
CA MET A 107 -7.99 1.30 -3.40
C MET A 107 -9.36 0.61 -3.15
N GLY A 108 -9.37 -0.71 -3.19
CA GLY A 108 -10.57 -1.54 -3.06
C GLY A 108 -11.37 -1.73 -4.36
N VAL A 109 -11.49 -0.72 -5.19
CA VAL A 109 -12.33 -0.75 -6.40
C VAL A 109 -11.86 -1.83 -7.39
N TYR A 110 -10.58 -1.82 -7.74
CA TYR A 110 -10.01 -2.82 -8.66
C TYR A 110 -9.72 -4.13 -7.95
N THR A 111 -9.26 -4.10 -6.70
CA THR A 111 -8.93 -5.32 -5.93
C THR A 111 -10.12 -6.28 -5.85
N VAL A 112 -11.33 -5.78 -5.59
CA VAL A 112 -12.54 -6.61 -5.57
C VAL A 112 -12.84 -7.23 -6.95
N ARG A 113 -12.67 -6.45 -8.02
CA ARG A 113 -12.87 -6.94 -9.40
C ARG A 113 -11.83 -7.99 -9.77
N GLN A 114 -10.56 -7.78 -9.42
CA GLN A 114 -9.49 -8.74 -9.66
C GLN A 114 -9.72 -10.04 -8.87
N LYS A 115 -10.13 -9.94 -7.59
CA LYS A 115 -10.48 -11.12 -6.76
C LYS A 115 -11.63 -11.93 -7.36
N ALA A 116 -12.61 -11.30 -8.01
CA ALA A 116 -13.72 -11.98 -8.68
C ALA A 116 -13.28 -12.87 -9.86
N GLU A 117 -12.09 -12.67 -10.40
CA GLU A 117 -11.54 -13.49 -11.48
C GLU A 117 -10.73 -14.71 -10.98
N HIS A 118 -10.77 -15.01 -9.68
CA HIS A 118 -10.00 -16.09 -9.06
C HIS A 118 -10.12 -17.41 -9.82
N GLU A 119 -11.33 -17.87 -10.13
CA GLU A 119 -11.58 -19.15 -10.82
C GLU A 119 -11.01 -19.19 -12.25
N GLU A 120 -10.99 -18.05 -12.95
CA GLU A 120 -10.35 -17.95 -14.27
C GLU A 120 -8.85 -18.13 -14.17
N TRP A 121 -8.22 -17.48 -13.19
CA TRP A 121 -6.78 -17.61 -12.94
C TRP A 121 -6.40 -19.04 -12.52
N VAL A 122 -7.24 -19.71 -11.70
CA VAL A 122 -7.09 -21.13 -11.35
C VAL A 122 -7.13 -21.99 -12.61
N ARG A 123 -8.16 -21.81 -13.48
CA ARG A 123 -8.31 -22.58 -14.71
C ARG A 123 -7.12 -22.43 -15.70
N ARG A 124 -6.50 -21.24 -15.69
CA ARG A 124 -5.33 -20.95 -16.53
C ARG A 124 -4.01 -21.40 -15.88
N GLY A 125 -4.03 -21.88 -14.65
CA GLY A 125 -2.82 -22.20 -13.89
C GLY A 125 -1.95 -20.97 -13.58
N ALA A 126 -2.56 -19.76 -13.57
CA ALA A 126 -1.87 -18.49 -13.37
C ALA A 126 -2.04 -18.02 -11.91
N THR A 127 -1.09 -17.20 -11.44
CA THR A 127 -1.05 -16.71 -10.04
C THR A 127 -0.98 -15.20 -10.01
N ALA A 128 -1.83 -14.60 -9.15
CA ALA A 128 -1.75 -13.19 -8.81
C ALA A 128 -1.82 -12.99 -7.29
N VAL A 129 -1.02 -12.06 -6.76
CA VAL A 129 -1.13 -11.59 -5.38
C VAL A 129 -1.31 -10.07 -5.41
N LEU A 130 -2.40 -9.61 -4.82
CA LEU A 130 -2.87 -8.24 -4.94
C LEU A 130 -2.52 -7.42 -3.69
N GLY A 131 -2.10 -6.19 -3.89
CA GLY A 131 -1.87 -5.25 -2.79
C GLY A 131 -0.67 -5.64 -1.93
N LEU A 132 0.54 -5.44 -2.45
CA LEU A 132 1.79 -5.79 -1.76
C LEU A 132 2.54 -4.56 -1.21
N GLY A 133 1.86 -3.42 -1.03
CA GLY A 133 2.45 -2.23 -0.43
C GLY A 133 2.55 -2.30 1.10
N ALA A 134 2.57 -1.15 1.74
CA ALA A 134 2.45 -1.06 3.19
C ALA A 134 0.99 -1.29 3.61
N ASP A 135 0.08 -0.49 3.07
CA ASP A 135 -1.37 -0.56 3.22
C ASP A 135 -2.03 -0.42 1.82
N PRO A 136 -2.56 -1.50 1.23
CA PRO A 136 -2.54 -2.90 1.66
C PRO A 136 -1.20 -3.59 1.43
N GLY A 137 -1.01 -4.70 2.12
CA GLY A 137 0.15 -5.58 1.98
C GLY A 137 0.72 -5.96 3.33
N MET A 138 1.63 -5.17 3.86
CA MET A 138 2.13 -5.35 5.23
C MET A 138 0.98 -5.37 6.24
N SER A 139 0.03 -4.45 6.13
CA SER A 139 -1.18 -4.38 6.95
C SER A 139 -2.00 -5.68 6.95
N ASN A 140 -2.15 -6.32 5.79
CA ASN A 140 -2.79 -7.63 5.66
C ASN A 140 -2.05 -8.70 6.48
N MET A 141 -0.71 -8.68 6.45
CA MET A 141 0.11 -9.63 7.22
C MET A 141 0.02 -9.38 8.72
N LEU A 142 -0.16 -8.13 9.16
CA LEU A 142 -0.47 -7.82 10.57
C LEU A 142 -1.80 -8.43 11.00
N CYS A 143 -2.83 -8.30 10.15
CA CYS A 143 -4.14 -8.92 10.41
C CYS A 143 -4.05 -10.43 10.49
N ARG A 144 -3.28 -11.07 9.60
CA ARG A 144 -3.04 -12.50 9.63
C ARG A 144 -2.33 -12.92 10.91
N ALA A 145 -1.29 -12.20 11.31
CA ALA A 145 -0.58 -12.46 12.55
C ALA A 145 -1.45 -12.36 13.80
N VAL A 146 -2.40 -11.44 13.80
CA VAL A 146 -3.43 -11.30 14.85
C VAL A 146 -4.41 -12.46 14.81
N ALA A 147 -4.96 -12.75 13.62
CA ALA A 147 -5.95 -13.79 13.44
C ALA A 147 -5.43 -15.19 13.83
N ASP A 148 -4.17 -15.49 13.53
CA ASP A 148 -3.53 -16.78 13.87
C ASP A 148 -3.41 -17.02 15.38
N ARG A 149 -3.56 -15.98 16.21
CA ARG A 149 -3.48 -16.04 17.69
C ARG A 149 -4.84 -16.07 18.38
N LEU A 150 -5.91 -16.01 17.63
CA LEU A 150 -7.29 -16.05 18.15
C LEU A 150 -8.01 -17.28 17.61
N ASP A 151 -8.78 -17.96 18.46
CA ASP A 151 -9.63 -19.09 18.08
C ASP A 151 -10.92 -18.60 17.42
N SER A 152 -11.50 -17.51 17.94
CA SER A 152 -12.59 -16.76 17.32
C SER A 152 -12.28 -15.27 17.32
N ILE A 153 -12.86 -14.53 16.36
CA ILE A 153 -12.57 -13.12 16.15
C ILE A 153 -13.88 -12.34 16.23
N ASP A 154 -13.97 -11.38 17.14
CA ASP A 154 -15.05 -10.41 17.17
C ASP A 154 -14.74 -9.25 16.21
N ARG A 155 -13.52 -8.68 16.31
CA ARG A 155 -13.05 -7.58 15.48
C ARG A 155 -11.56 -7.62 15.21
N ILE A 156 -11.17 -7.02 14.08
CA ILE A 156 -9.80 -6.59 13.79
C ILE A 156 -9.87 -5.16 13.27
N ASN A 157 -9.17 -4.25 13.90
CA ASN A 157 -9.08 -2.87 13.48
C ASN A 157 -7.63 -2.55 13.10
N LEU A 158 -7.47 -2.00 11.90
CA LEU A 158 -6.19 -1.55 11.34
C LEU A 158 -6.02 -0.04 11.55
N TYR A 159 -4.78 0.34 11.83
CA TYR A 159 -4.41 1.72 12.08
C TYR A 159 -3.07 2.04 11.44
N TRP A 160 -3.00 3.22 10.85
CA TRP A 160 -1.76 3.83 10.41
C TRP A 160 -1.63 5.25 10.95
N ALA A 161 -0.42 5.61 11.41
CA ALA A 161 -0.11 6.97 11.80
C ALA A 161 1.31 7.36 11.39
N ALA A 162 1.43 8.57 10.83
CA ALA A 162 2.70 9.22 10.61
C ALA A 162 3.06 10.18 11.74
N SER A 163 4.34 10.42 11.92
CA SER A 163 4.88 11.49 12.75
C SER A 163 6.17 12.01 12.14
N ALA A 164 6.51 13.25 12.42
CA ALA A 164 7.78 13.85 12.03
C ALA A 164 8.40 14.55 13.24
N VAL A 165 9.71 14.42 13.40
CA VAL A 165 10.48 15.08 14.44
C VAL A 165 11.52 15.98 13.81
N GLY A 166 11.53 17.26 14.18
CA GLY A 166 12.41 18.28 13.63
C GLY A 166 11.75 19.64 13.61
N GLU A 167 12.36 20.59 12.90
CA GLU A 167 11.79 21.90 12.67
C GLU A 167 10.59 21.81 11.72
N GLU A 168 9.52 22.56 12.01
CA GLU A 168 8.32 22.55 11.18
C GLU A 168 8.60 23.12 9.77
N SER A 169 8.07 22.44 8.75
CA SER A 169 8.12 22.96 7.38
C SER A 169 7.28 24.23 7.24
N PRO A 170 7.78 25.28 6.57
CA PRO A 170 7.02 26.49 6.28
C PRO A 170 5.94 26.29 5.21
N VAL A 171 5.89 25.12 4.58
CA VAL A 171 4.93 24.73 3.55
C VAL A 171 4.34 23.35 3.87
N LEU A 172 3.13 23.10 3.36
CA LEU A 172 2.52 21.78 3.47
C LEU A 172 3.31 20.77 2.65
N VAL A 173 3.88 19.78 3.32
CA VAL A 173 4.59 18.64 2.70
C VAL A 173 3.66 17.42 2.78
N PRO A 174 3.16 16.90 1.66
CA PRO A 174 2.30 15.72 1.67
C PRO A 174 3.10 14.49 2.12
N PRO A 175 2.52 13.59 2.92
CA PRO A 175 3.19 12.35 3.32
C PRO A 175 3.40 11.39 2.13
N TYR A 176 2.54 11.47 1.13
CA TYR A 176 2.58 10.72 -0.14
C TYR A 176 1.85 11.52 -1.23
N SER A 177 1.30 10.86 -2.25
CA SER A 177 0.59 11.52 -3.36
C SER A 177 -0.56 12.40 -2.87
N VAL A 178 -0.58 13.67 -3.27
CA VAL A 178 -1.65 14.63 -2.94
C VAL A 178 -3.04 14.11 -3.31
N SER A 179 -3.17 13.48 -4.48
CA SER A 179 -4.45 12.91 -4.91
C SER A 179 -4.90 11.77 -4.01
N THR A 180 -3.99 10.94 -3.51
CA THR A 180 -4.32 9.86 -2.59
C THR A 180 -4.80 10.41 -1.25
N VAL A 181 -4.05 11.36 -0.64
CA VAL A 181 -4.47 12.01 0.62
C VAL A 181 -5.84 12.65 0.48
N LEU A 182 -6.07 13.41 -0.61
CA LEU A 182 -7.38 14.03 -0.85
C LEU A 182 -8.49 12.99 -0.99
N GLY A 183 -8.23 11.88 -1.70
CA GLY A 183 -9.20 10.78 -1.82
C GLY A 183 -9.56 10.15 -0.48
N GLU A 184 -8.58 9.94 0.38
CA GLU A 184 -8.77 9.39 1.72
C GLU A 184 -9.56 10.33 2.64
N TYR A 185 -9.39 11.64 2.47
CA TYR A 185 -10.05 12.66 3.30
C TYR A 185 -11.42 13.10 2.76
N ALA A 186 -11.69 12.94 1.47
CA ALA A 186 -12.92 13.41 0.84
C ALA A 186 -13.95 12.31 0.59
N ASN A 187 -13.48 11.09 0.24
CA ASN A 187 -14.38 10.04 -0.20
C ASN A 187 -14.97 9.25 0.98
N PRO A 188 -16.27 8.89 0.91
CA PRO A 188 -16.85 7.90 1.80
C PRO A 188 -16.05 6.58 1.70
N SER A 189 -15.84 5.93 2.83
CA SER A 189 -15.12 4.65 2.89
C SER A 189 -16.06 3.47 3.10
N GLN A 190 -15.62 2.29 2.69
CA GLN A 190 -16.26 1.03 3.03
C GLN A 190 -15.58 0.45 4.28
N GLN A 191 -16.37 0.13 5.30
CA GLN A 191 -15.91 -0.58 6.49
C GLN A 191 -16.76 -1.83 6.68
N PHE A 192 -16.20 -2.88 7.28
CA PHE A 192 -16.97 -4.09 7.60
C PHE A 192 -17.47 -3.97 9.04
N LEU A 193 -18.77 -3.76 9.21
CA LEU A 193 -19.41 -3.46 10.48
C LEU A 193 -20.65 -4.35 10.67
N ASP A 194 -20.79 -4.95 11.85
CA ASP A 194 -21.90 -5.87 12.19
C ASP A 194 -22.04 -7.06 11.21
N GLY A 195 -20.91 -7.53 10.65
CA GLY A 195 -20.89 -8.66 9.74
C GLY A 195 -21.19 -8.34 8.27
N GLU A 196 -21.27 -7.07 7.90
CA GLU A 196 -21.51 -6.63 6.52
C GLU A 196 -20.72 -5.39 6.12
N LEU A 197 -20.49 -5.21 4.82
CA LEU A 197 -19.87 -3.99 4.30
C LEU A 197 -20.86 -2.83 4.38
N ARG A 198 -20.41 -1.71 4.98
CA ARG A 198 -21.17 -0.47 5.08
C ARG A 198 -20.36 0.70 4.59
N GLN A 199 -20.99 1.53 3.78
CA GLN A 199 -20.41 2.82 3.42
C GLN A 199 -20.60 3.81 4.58
N VAL A 200 -19.52 4.42 5.01
CA VAL A 200 -19.49 5.42 6.09
C VAL A 200 -18.97 6.76 5.57
N PRO A 201 -19.37 7.90 6.13
CA PRO A 201 -18.84 9.19 5.73
C PRO A 201 -17.32 9.27 5.88
N ALA A 202 -16.67 10.04 5.01
CA ALA A 202 -15.26 10.35 5.15
C ALA A 202 -14.95 10.89 6.54
N LEU A 203 -13.81 10.51 7.11
CA LEU A 203 -13.30 10.97 8.40
C LEU A 203 -14.28 10.77 9.60
N SER A 204 -15.26 9.86 9.45
CA SER A 204 -16.10 9.45 10.58
C SER A 204 -15.42 8.39 11.45
N GLY A 205 -16.08 7.91 12.51
CA GLY A 205 -15.56 6.84 13.37
C GLY A 205 -14.34 7.26 14.19
N SER A 206 -14.29 8.53 14.60
CA SER A 206 -13.21 9.09 15.42
C SER A 206 -12.94 8.26 16.68
N GLU A 207 -11.66 7.97 16.92
CA GLU A 207 -11.17 7.23 18.08
C GLU A 207 -9.81 7.81 18.52
N PHE A 208 -9.65 8.04 19.82
CA PHE A 208 -8.38 8.51 20.38
C PHE A 208 -7.58 7.37 20.97
N LEU A 209 -6.34 7.22 20.53
CA LEU A 209 -5.40 6.21 21.04
C LEU A 209 -4.13 6.86 21.56
N ASP A 210 -3.62 6.32 22.67
CA ASP A 210 -2.32 6.69 23.21
C ASP A 210 -1.26 5.76 22.61
N LEU A 211 -0.36 6.35 21.83
CA LEU A 211 0.77 5.67 21.17
C LEU A 211 2.08 6.04 21.87
N PRO A 212 3.14 5.22 21.70
CA PRO A 212 4.46 5.58 22.20
C PRO A 212 4.99 6.85 21.51
N PRO A 213 5.99 7.55 22.08
CA PRO A 213 6.69 8.61 21.37
C PRO A 213 7.30 8.09 20.06
N PRO A 214 7.35 8.90 18.98
CA PRO A 214 7.00 10.33 18.94
C PRO A 214 5.53 10.60 18.61
N TRP A 215 4.67 9.60 18.45
CA TRP A 215 3.27 9.79 18.04
C TRP A 215 2.41 10.43 19.15
N GLY A 216 2.51 9.95 20.41
CA GLY A 216 1.70 10.44 21.52
C GLY A 216 0.20 10.10 21.36
N ARG A 217 -0.66 10.95 21.90
CA ARG A 217 -2.12 10.77 21.76
C ARG A 217 -2.57 11.26 20.39
N ARG A 218 -3.27 10.38 19.65
CA ARG A 218 -3.70 10.61 18.26
C ARG A 218 -5.19 10.32 18.09
N GLU A 219 -5.84 11.12 17.27
CA GLU A 219 -7.16 10.83 16.73
C GLU A 219 -7.03 10.04 15.46
N PHE A 220 -7.74 8.92 15.37
CA PHE A 220 -7.85 8.06 14.21
C PHE A 220 -9.24 8.15 13.63
N MET A 221 -9.36 8.22 12.30
CA MET A 221 -10.62 8.34 11.58
C MET A 221 -10.69 7.32 10.45
N TYR A 222 -11.89 6.87 10.09
CA TYR A 222 -12.11 6.00 8.95
C TYR A 222 -11.61 6.64 7.67
N SER A 223 -10.94 5.85 6.88
CA SER A 223 -10.51 6.24 5.55
C SER A 223 -10.73 5.12 4.54
N GLN A 224 -10.71 5.47 3.25
CA GLN A 224 -10.91 4.53 2.16
C GLN A 224 -9.66 3.69 1.94
N HIS A 225 -9.80 2.38 2.14
CA HIS A 225 -8.74 1.40 1.91
C HIS A 225 -9.31 0.07 1.42
N SER A 226 -8.46 -0.82 0.91
CA SER A 226 -8.90 -2.11 0.35
C SER A 226 -9.07 -3.22 1.39
N GLU A 227 -8.38 -3.13 2.53
CA GLU A 227 -8.37 -4.19 3.55
C GLU A 227 -9.77 -4.50 4.11
N PRO A 228 -10.64 -3.52 4.39
CA PRO A 228 -12.01 -3.82 4.81
C PRO A 228 -12.84 -4.60 3.78
N LEU A 229 -12.43 -4.53 2.49
CA LEU A 229 -13.11 -5.21 1.38
C LEU A 229 -12.54 -6.61 1.09
N THR A 230 -11.41 -6.98 1.69
CA THR A 230 -10.69 -8.21 1.38
C THR A 230 -10.45 -9.08 2.61
N VAL A 231 -9.83 -8.54 3.64
CA VAL A 231 -9.37 -9.29 4.82
C VAL A 231 -10.48 -10.00 5.58
N PRO A 232 -11.67 -9.40 5.84
CA PRO A 232 -12.75 -10.08 6.54
C PRO A 232 -13.26 -11.32 5.82
N PHE A 233 -13.03 -11.41 4.51
CA PHE A 233 -13.48 -12.51 3.65
C PHE A 233 -12.41 -13.56 3.40
N SER A 234 -11.19 -13.34 3.89
CA SER A 234 -10.06 -14.24 3.69
C SER A 234 -10.16 -15.49 4.54
N ALA A 235 -9.75 -16.63 3.98
CA ALA A 235 -9.75 -17.91 4.68
C ALA A 235 -8.90 -17.86 5.97
N GLY A 236 -9.43 -18.43 7.05
CA GLY A 236 -8.82 -18.40 8.38
C GLY A 236 -9.02 -17.09 9.15
N ILE A 237 -9.75 -16.11 8.57
CA ILE A 237 -10.26 -14.91 9.24
C ILE A 237 -11.79 -14.96 9.24
N ALA A 238 -12.40 -15.07 8.05
CA ALA A 238 -13.85 -15.23 7.90
C ALA A 238 -14.42 -16.39 8.73
N ASP A 239 -13.75 -17.53 8.71
CA ASP A 239 -14.15 -18.76 9.40
C ASP A 239 -14.14 -18.64 10.94
N LYS A 240 -13.52 -17.59 11.48
CA LYS A 240 -13.45 -17.32 12.92
C LYS A 240 -14.54 -16.38 13.44
N GLY A 241 -15.49 -16.01 12.58
CA GLY A 241 -16.71 -15.31 12.94
C GLY A 241 -16.56 -13.80 13.13
N ILE A 242 -15.60 -13.18 12.45
CA ILE A 242 -15.36 -11.73 12.48
C ILE A 242 -16.64 -10.93 12.18
N LYS A 243 -16.90 -9.91 12.98
CA LYS A 243 -18.06 -9.01 12.84
C LYS A 243 -17.69 -7.58 12.54
N GLU A 244 -16.46 -7.17 12.84
CA GLU A 244 -16.00 -5.83 12.61
C GLU A 244 -14.57 -5.85 12.06
N PHE A 245 -14.37 -5.11 10.97
CA PHE A 245 -13.05 -4.80 10.44
C PHE A 245 -13.03 -3.36 9.94
N THR A 246 -12.12 -2.56 10.48
CA THR A 246 -11.99 -1.14 10.11
C THR A 246 -10.56 -0.78 9.76
N TRP A 247 -10.41 0.21 8.89
CA TRP A 247 -9.15 0.85 8.60
C TRP A 247 -9.22 2.33 8.96
N LYS A 248 -8.24 2.82 9.74
CA LYS A 248 -8.20 4.19 10.25
C LYS A 248 -6.82 4.79 10.10
N LEU A 249 -6.77 6.07 9.75
CA LEU A 249 -5.52 6.83 9.65
C LEU A 249 -5.46 7.96 10.68
N SER A 250 -4.23 8.41 10.94
CA SER A 250 -3.92 9.61 11.70
C SER A 250 -2.67 10.30 11.16
N LEU A 251 -2.81 11.54 10.72
CA LEU A 251 -1.68 12.43 10.43
C LEU A 251 -1.33 13.30 11.66
N PRO A 252 -0.17 13.96 11.71
CA PRO A 252 0.11 15.01 12.68
C PRO A 252 -0.99 16.06 12.70
N GLU A 253 -1.35 16.56 13.89
CA GLU A 253 -2.56 17.39 14.11
C GLU A 253 -2.68 18.55 13.12
N ARG A 254 -1.60 19.32 12.91
CA ARG A 254 -1.59 20.47 11.99
C ARG A 254 -1.78 20.08 10.53
N GLU A 255 -1.16 18.97 10.11
CA GLU A 255 -1.32 18.44 8.76
C GLU A 255 -2.74 17.94 8.55
N ASN A 256 -3.28 17.21 9.53
CA ASN A 256 -4.65 16.73 9.55
C ASN A 256 -5.66 17.89 9.40
N GLU A 257 -5.49 18.97 10.18
CA GLU A 257 -6.32 20.18 10.07
C GLU A 257 -6.21 20.86 8.71
N ALA A 258 -5.01 20.92 8.14
CA ALA A 258 -4.78 21.49 6.82
C ALA A 258 -5.52 20.71 5.73
N TRP A 259 -5.39 19.38 5.70
CA TRP A 259 -6.07 18.52 4.73
C TRP A 259 -7.61 18.57 4.88
N ILE A 260 -8.12 18.54 6.11
CA ILE A 260 -9.56 18.74 6.38
C ILE A 260 -10.04 20.09 5.86
N GLY A 261 -9.26 21.15 6.07
CA GLY A 261 -9.57 22.50 5.56
C GLY A 261 -9.64 22.54 4.03
N LEU A 262 -8.68 21.92 3.35
CA LEU A 262 -8.64 21.84 1.88
C LEU A 262 -9.83 21.05 1.31
N VAL A 263 -10.18 19.92 1.92
CA VAL A 263 -11.36 19.14 1.52
C VAL A 263 -12.66 19.95 1.74
N LYS A 264 -12.81 20.61 2.87
CA LYS A 264 -13.97 21.48 3.13
C LYS A 264 -14.05 22.67 2.17
N ALA A 265 -12.94 23.12 1.60
CA ALA A 265 -12.88 24.14 0.56
C ALA A 265 -13.21 23.61 -0.86
N GLY A 266 -13.46 22.30 -1.01
CA GLY A 266 -13.81 21.65 -2.28
C GLY A 266 -12.64 21.12 -3.11
N PHE A 267 -11.40 21.13 -2.57
CA PHE A 267 -10.24 20.61 -3.31
C PHE A 267 -10.21 19.06 -3.41
N GLY A 268 -11.06 18.36 -2.66
CA GLY A 268 -11.22 16.92 -2.76
C GLY A 268 -12.14 16.45 -3.89
N ASP A 269 -12.61 17.34 -4.76
CA ASP A 269 -13.50 16.99 -5.85
C ASP A 269 -12.72 16.50 -7.08
N TYR A 270 -13.03 15.28 -7.53
CA TYR A 270 -12.42 14.63 -8.69
C TYR A 270 -13.27 14.75 -9.97
N ASP A 271 -14.58 14.99 -9.83
CA ASP A 271 -15.56 14.75 -10.89
C ASP A 271 -16.17 16.04 -11.44
N ASP A 272 -16.22 17.13 -10.66
CA ASP A 272 -16.84 18.40 -11.05
C ASP A 272 -15.76 19.47 -11.32
N PRO A 273 -15.35 19.65 -12.60
CA PRO A 273 -14.33 20.62 -12.94
C PRO A 273 -14.84 22.06 -12.86
N LEU A 274 -14.00 22.96 -12.37
CA LEU A 274 -14.24 24.40 -12.41
C LEU A 274 -13.90 24.95 -13.78
N HIS A 275 -14.83 25.72 -14.39
CA HIS A 275 -14.57 26.44 -15.62
C HIS A 275 -13.90 27.79 -15.32
N ILE A 276 -12.59 27.90 -15.54
CA ILE A 276 -11.81 29.12 -15.25
C ILE A 276 -11.14 29.59 -16.54
N ALA A 277 -11.44 30.83 -16.97
CA ALA A 277 -10.83 31.45 -18.14
C ALA A 277 -10.89 30.61 -19.43
N GLY A 278 -11.98 29.85 -19.62
CA GLY A 278 -12.19 29.02 -20.82
C GLY A 278 -11.54 27.61 -20.72
N VAL A 279 -11.05 27.24 -19.58
CA VAL A 279 -10.41 25.92 -19.33
C VAL A 279 -11.14 25.21 -18.18
N ASP A 280 -11.42 23.93 -18.37
CA ASP A 280 -11.95 23.06 -17.32
C ASP A 280 -10.79 22.53 -16.48
N ILE A 281 -10.83 22.79 -15.18
CA ILE A 281 -9.77 22.43 -14.23
C ILE A 281 -10.39 21.65 -13.08
N LYS A 282 -9.94 20.42 -12.86
CA LYS A 282 -10.33 19.64 -11.69
C LYS A 282 -9.68 20.21 -10.43
N PRO A 283 -10.42 20.42 -9.33
CA PRO A 283 -9.88 20.96 -8.09
C PRO A 283 -8.67 20.19 -7.56
N VAL A 284 -8.71 18.85 -7.64
CA VAL A 284 -7.61 17.96 -7.23
C VAL A 284 -6.34 18.21 -8.05
N ASP A 285 -6.44 18.28 -9.39
CA ASP A 285 -5.28 18.49 -10.27
C ASP A 285 -4.66 19.87 -10.06
N TYR A 286 -5.52 20.88 -9.83
CA TYR A 286 -5.05 22.22 -9.49
C TYR A 286 -4.27 22.24 -8.19
N LEU A 287 -4.81 21.65 -7.12
CA LEU A 287 -4.16 21.62 -5.82
C LEU A 287 -2.84 20.83 -5.87
N GLN A 288 -2.82 19.69 -6.53
CA GLN A 288 -1.60 18.90 -6.73
C GLN A 288 -0.51 19.73 -7.41
N SER A 289 -0.85 20.43 -8.50
CA SER A 289 0.09 21.29 -9.22
C SER A 289 0.55 22.47 -8.38
N LEU A 290 -0.35 23.04 -7.55
CA LEU A 290 -0.05 24.15 -6.67
C LEU A 290 0.92 23.74 -5.55
N ILE A 291 0.67 22.61 -4.90
CA ILE A 291 1.53 22.06 -3.85
C ILE A 291 2.91 21.74 -4.44
N GLN A 292 2.98 21.03 -5.56
CA GLN A 292 4.26 20.71 -6.20
C GLN A 292 5.08 21.95 -6.52
N ARG A 293 4.46 22.96 -7.13
CA ARG A 293 5.11 24.25 -7.39
C ARG A 293 5.61 24.93 -6.12
N ASN A 294 4.85 24.81 -5.02
CA ASN A 294 5.22 25.43 -3.75
C ASN A 294 6.39 24.70 -3.09
N LEU A 295 6.44 23.37 -3.17
CA LEU A 295 7.56 22.55 -2.73
C LEU A 295 8.83 22.90 -3.51
N ASP A 296 8.75 22.98 -4.84
CA ASP A 296 9.90 23.32 -5.69
C ASP A 296 10.49 24.71 -5.38
N ARG A 297 9.60 25.70 -5.13
CA ARG A 297 10.02 27.06 -4.79
C ARG A 297 10.64 27.22 -3.40
N ASN A 298 10.30 26.32 -2.50
CA ASN A 298 10.75 26.38 -1.10
C ASN A 298 11.70 25.24 -0.73
N ARG A 299 12.20 24.48 -1.69
CA ARG A 299 13.04 23.29 -1.47
C ARG A 299 14.16 23.51 -0.46
N GLU A 300 14.88 24.63 -0.56
CA GLU A 300 15.97 24.99 0.36
C GLU A 300 15.50 25.44 1.76
N ARG A 301 14.20 25.67 1.93
CA ARG A 301 13.60 26.14 3.19
C ARG A 301 12.83 25.03 3.92
N ILE A 302 12.62 23.89 3.26
CA ILE A 302 12.00 22.71 3.90
C ILE A 302 13.09 22.07 4.74
N PRO A 303 12.90 22.02 6.07
CA PRO A 303 13.89 21.41 6.94
C PRO A 303 13.91 19.90 6.77
N ASP A 304 15.07 19.31 7.03
CA ASP A 304 15.13 17.85 7.18
C ASP A 304 14.39 17.45 8.46
N GLN A 305 13.48 16.50 8.32
CA GLN A 305 12.73 15.93 9.42
C GLN A 305 12.93 14.41 9.47
N GLU A 306 13.02 13.89 10.66
CA GLU A 306 12.98 12.43 10.87
C GLU A 306 11.53 11.95 10.79
N GLY A 307 11.23 11.17 9.74
CA GLY A 307 9.90 10.57 9.53
C GLY A 307 9.74 9.27 10.32
N TYR A 308 8.60 9.10 10.96
CA TYR A 308 8.22 7.90 11.70
C TYR A 308 6.85 7.42 11.22
N GLU A 309 6.71 6.13 10.99
CA GLU A 309 5.43 5.50 10.71
C GLU A 309 5.15 4.35 11.67
N ILE A 310 3.89 4.19 12.04
CA ILE A 310 3.40 3.07 12.83
C ILE A 310 2.18 2.47 12.14
N HIS A 311 2.23 1.16 11.89
CA HIS A 311 1.14 0.38 11.36
C HIS A 311 0.78 -0.69 12.37
N PHE A 312 -0.47 -0.82 12.76
CA PHE A 312 -0.84 -1.88 13.68
C PHE A 312 -2.25 -2.42 13.46
N ALA A 313 -2.36 -3.74 13.63
CA ALA A 313 -3.62 -4.44 13.70
C ALA A 313 -3.93 -4.77 15.16
N ARG A 314 -5.15 -4.46 15.61
CA ARG A 314 -5.66 -4.83 16.92
C ARG A 314 -6.86 -5.75 16.75
N GLY A 315 -6.72 -7.00 17.17
CA GLY A 315 -7.81 -7.97 17.18
C GLY A 315 -8.32 -8.26 18.59
N GLU A 316 -9.61 -8.46 18.68
CA GLU A 316 -10.30 -8.90 19.90
C GLU A 316 -11.14 -10.13 19.58
N GLY A 317 -11.17 -11.08 20.50
CA GLY A 317 -11.89 -12.34 20.37
C GLY A 317 -11.57 -13.29 21.51
N VAL A 318 -11.49 -14.58 21.22
CA VAL A 318 -11.22 -15.63 22.22
C VAL A 318 -9.97 -16.39 21.82
N SER A 319 -9.11 -16.72 22.81
CA SER A 319 -8.00 -17.64 22.65
C SER A 319 -7.90 -18.53 23.90
N GLY A 320 -7.85 -19.85 23.72
CA GLY A 320 -7.87 -20.81 24.81
C GLY A 320 -9.09 -20.72 25.74
N GLY A 321 -10.25 -20.30 25.19
CA GLY A 321 -11.48 -20.08 25.94
C GLY A 321 -11.58 -18.76 26.72
N LEU A 322 -10.55 -17.88 26.63
CA LEU A 322 -10.50 -16.61 27.37
C LEU A 322 -10.58 -15.40 26.43
N PRO A 323 -11.31 -14.34 26.83
CA PRO A 323 -11.31 -13.08 26.09
C PRO A 323 -9.90 -12.54 25.93
N THR A 324 -9.50 -12.31 24.70
CA THR A 324 -8.10 -11.98 24.36
C THR A 324 -8.03 -10.83 23.38
N ARG A 325 -7.12 -9.91 23.63
CA ARG A 325 -6.72 -8.86 22.68
C ARG A 325 -5.30 -9.12 22.20
N VAL A 326 -5.13 -9.17 20.89
CA VAL A 326 -3.82 -9.28 20.23
C VAL A 326 -3.57 -7.98 19.46
N THR A 327 -2.38 -7.42 19.60
CA THR A 327 -1.93 -6.28 18.79
C THR A 327 -0.62 -6.64 18.13
N CYS A 328 -0.57 -6.52 16.81
CA CYS A 328 0.64 -6.68 16.01
C CYS A 328 0.98 -5.31 15.41
N THR A 329 2.19 -4.83 15.67
CA THR A 329 2.65 -3.49 15.31
C THR A 329 3.94 -3.57 14.51
N VAL A 330 4.02 -2.80 13.42
CA VAL A 330 5.25 -2.53 12.68
C VAL A 330 5.57 -1.04 12.80
N TYR A 331 6.83 -0.75 13.07
CA TYR A 331 7.38 0.60 13.11
C TYR A 331 8.39 0.76 11.99
N ALA A 332 8.25 1.83 11.21
CA ALA A 332 9.28 2.38 10.35
C ALA A 332 9.87 3.60 11.08
N GLU A 333 11.03 3.40 11.69
CA GLU A 333 11.79 4.42 12.41
C GLU A 333 12.92 4.93 11.51
N PRO A 334 13.42 6.16 11.65
CA PRO A 334 14.47 6.69 10.80
C PRO A 334 15.67 5.75 10.71
N ASP A 335 16.06 5.40 9.50
CA ASP A 335 17.24 4.59 9.21
C ASP A 335 17.87 5.07 7.89
N PRO A 336 19.22 5.16 7.79
CA PRO A 336 19.89 5.54 6.54
C PRO A 336 19.49 4.70 5.33
N LEU A 337 19.05 3.47 5.55
CA LEU A 337 18.52 2.62 4.49
C LEU A 337 17.33 3.25 3.76
N TYR A 338 16.50 4.03 4.48
CA TYR A 338 15.27 4.60 3.93
C TYR A 338 15.48 5.88 3.12
N GLU A 339 16.64 6.56 3.27
CA GLU A 339 16.94 7.82 2.57
C GLU A 339 16.90 7.69 1.03
N ALA A 340 17.12 6.48 0.51
CA ALA A 340 17.07 6.22 -0.93
C ALA A 340 15.65 6.01 -1.49
N TYR A 341 14.62 6.04 -0.64
CA TYR A 341 13.23 5.72 -0.98
C TYR A 341 12.33 6.93 -0.75
N ASN A 342 11.37 7.15 -1.64
CA ASN A 342 10.32 8.14 -1.41
C ASN A 342 9.31 7.66 -0.36
N ASP A 343 9.05 6.35 -0.35
CA ASP A 343 8.24 5.62 0.62
C ASP A 343 8.85 4.22 0.73
N ALA A 344 9.63 4.03 1.79
CA ALA A 344 10.35 2.79 2.03
C ALA A 344 9.37 1.66 2.37
N ALA A 345 8.35 1.94 3.19
CA ALA A 345 7.39 0.94 3.62
C ALA A 345 6.65 0.33 2.42
N THR A 346 6.10 1.16 1.55
CA THR A 346 5.37 0.68 0.36
C THR A 346 6.31 -0.02 -0.63
N SER A 347 7.43 0.61 -0.98
CA SER A 347 8.33 0.09 -2.01
C SER A 347 8.99 -1.23 -1.65
N MET A 348 9.47 -1.35 -0.40
CA MET A 348 10.14 -2.55 0.10
C MET A 348 9.16 -3.72 0.25
N ASN A 349 7.92 -3.46 0.66
CA ASN A 349 6.93 -4.53 0.81
C ASN A 349 6.55 -5.17 -0.52
N VAL A 350 6.43 -4.42 -1.61
CA VAL A 350 6.24 -5.01 -2.95
C VAL A 350 7.41 -5.89 -3.35
N SER A 351 8.63 -5.44 -3.08
CA SER A 351 9.84 -6.25 -3.33
C SER A 351 9.86 -7.54 -2.50
N ILE A 352 9.50 -7.47 -1.21
CA ILE A 352 9.38 -8.63 -0.32
C ILE A 352 8.39 -9.64 -0.90
N GLY A 353 7.17 -9.18 -1.20
CA GLY A 353 6.12 -10.05 -1.74
C GLY A 353 6.52 -10.69 -3.07
N ALA A 354 7.13 -9.93 -3.99
CA ALA A 354 7.65 -10.42 -5.26
C ALA A 354 8.69 -11.54 -5.07
N GLN A 355 9.63 -11.36 -4.14
CA GLN A 355 10.66 -12.34 -3.85
C GLN A 355 10.09 -13.60 -3.17
N LEU A 356 9.19 -13.45 -2.20
CA LEU A 356 8.55 -14.58 -1.52
C LEU A 356 7.69 -15.38 -2.49
N LEU A 357 6.97 -14.71 -3.40
CA LEU A 357 6.18 -15.36 -4.44
C LEU A 357 7.04 -16.28 -5.31
N LEU A 358 8.23 -15.82 -5.71
CA LEU A 358 9.10 -16.55 -6.63
C LEU A 358 10.02 -17.58 -5.94
N ARG A 359 10.07 -17.61 -4.60
CA ARG A 359 10.87 -18.60 -3.84
C ARG A 359 10.17 -19.95 -3.65
N ALA A 360 8.85 -19.98 -3.83
CA ALA A 360 8.03 -21.19 -3.64
C ALA A 360 7.27 -21.55 -4.93
N PRO A 361 6.77 -22.78 -5.06
CA PRO A 361 5.87 -23.13 -6.14
C PRO A 361 4.65 -22.22 -6.17
N LEU A 362 4.32 -21.71 -7.34
CA LEU A 362 3.18 -20.81 -7.52
C LEU A 362 1.87 -21.54 -7.28
N ARG A 363 0.96 -20.90 -6.54
CA ARG A 363 -0.39 -21.39 -6.28
C ARG A 363 -1.38 -20.66 -7.19
N PRO A 364 -1.99 -21.34 -8.17
CA PRO A 364 -2.93 -20.70 -9.09
C PRO A 364 -4.09 -20.01 -8.37
N GLY A 365 -4.52 -18.88 -8.92
CA GLY A 365 -5.62 -18.07 -8.41
C GLY A 365 -5.21 -16.62 -8.14
N VAL A 366 -6.14 -15.86 -7.56
CA VAL A 366 -5.97 -14.45 -7.18
C VAL A 366 -6.09 -14.36 -5.66
N TRP A 367 -5.05 -13.90 -5.00
CA TRP A 367 -4.89 -13.97 -3.55
C TRP A 367 -4.60 -12.59 -2.93
N GLY A 368 -4.99 -12.42 -1.67
CA GLY A 368 -4.43 -11.39 -0.81
C GLY A 368 -3.11 -11.87 -0.17
N PRO A 369 -2.25 -10.96 0.32
CA PRO A 369 -1.00 -11.32 1.02
C PRO A 369 -1.26 -12.24 2.22
N GLU A 370 -2.29 -11.97 3.01
CA GLU A 370 -2.71 -12.72 4.19
C GLU A 370 -3.17 -14.16 3.90
N GLU A 371 -3.52 -14.42 2.64
CA GLU A 371 -3.92 -15.75 2.17
C GLU A 371 -2.75 -16.51 1.56
N TYR A 372 -1.72 -15.80 1.10
CA TYR A 372 -0.66 -16.36 0.27
C TYR A 372 0.64 -16.63 1.04
N PHE A 373 1.07 -15.67 1.86
CA PHE A 373 2.38 -15.73 2.50
C PHE A 373 2.33 -16.23 3.94
N PRO A 374 3.31 -17.05 4.37
CA PRO A 374 3.53 -17.31 5.78
C PRO A 374 3.97 -16.02 6.52
N VAL A 375 3.35 -15.73 7.66
CA VAL A 375 3.63 -14.53 8.46
C VAL A 375 5.10 -14.43 8.85
N GLU A 376 5.69 -15.52 9.31
CA GLU A 376 7.07 -15.52 9.81
C GLU A 376 8.09 -15.25 8.71
N ASP A 377 7.86 -15.78 7.49
CA ASP A 377 8.73 -15.52 6.34
C ASP A 377 8.66 -14.05 5.93
N TYR A 378 7.44 -13.50 5.90
CA TYR A 378 7.23 -12.09 5.57
C TYR A 378 7.87 -11.16 6.60
N PHE A 379 7.66 -11.44 7.88
CA PHE A 379 8.24 -10.67 8.98
C PHE A 379 9.76 -10.80 9.06
N ALA A 380 10.33 -11.94 8.67
CA ALA A 380 11.78 -12.07 8.55
C ALA A 380 12.36 -11.12 7.50
N GLU A 381 11.69 -10.95 6.35
CA GLU A 381 12.11 -10.02 5.31
C GLU A 381 11.95 -8.53 5.73
N LEU A 382 10.89 -8.20 6.49
CA LEU A 382 10.73 -6.87 7.07
C LEU A 382 11.86 -6.53 8.04
N ARG A 383 12.22 -7.46 8.95
CA ARG A 383 13.31 -7.25 9.92
C ARG A 383 14.67 -7.03 9.24
N LYS A 384 14.94 -7.71 8.11
CA LYS A 384 16.14 -7.45 7.30
C LYS A 384 16.20 -6.02 6.81
N ARG A 385 15.04 -5.41 6.55
CA ARG A 385 14.86 -4.03 6.09
C ARG A 385 14.63 -3.03 7.22
N LYS A 386 15.03 -3.41 8.46
CA LYS A 386 15.02 -2.56 9.65
C LYS A 386 13.65 -2.19 10.20
N PHE A 387 12.56 -2.78 9.71
CA PHE A 387 11.26 -2.63 10.35
C PHE A 387 11.24 -3.35 11.70
N ARG A 388 10.87 -2.64 12.76
CA ARG A 388 10.66 -3.23 14.08
C ARG A 388 9.25 -3.78 14.19
N ILE A 389 9.11 -5.01 14.70
CA ILE A 389 7.82 -5.69 14.80
C ILE A 389 7.61 -6.14 16.24
N ASP A 390 6.50 -5.70 16.83
CA ASP A 390 6.07 -6.07 18.17
C ASP A 390 4.71 -6.78 18.12
N ILE A 391 4.57 -7.87 18.88
CA ILE A 391 3.27 -8.54 19.07
C ILE A 391 3.00 -8.63 20.56
N THR A 392 1.85 -8.11 20.98
CA THR A 392 1.38 -8.18 22.37
C THR A 392 0.06 -8.92 22.45
N THR A 393 -0.04 -9.81 23.45
CA THR A 393 -1.28 -10.53 23.75
C THR A 393 -1.69 -10.19 25.19
N LYS A 394 -2.94 -9.77 25.37
CA LYS A 394 -3.55 -9.47 26.68
C LYS A 394 -4.79 -10.35 26.84
N THR A 395 -4.77 -11.21 27.83
CA THR A 395 -5.86 -12.11 28.17
C THR A 395 -6.51 -11.68 29.47
N LEU A 396 -7.83 -11.70 29.55
CA LEU A 396 -8.58 -11.43 30.77
C LEU A 396 -8.94 -12.76 31.44
N GLU A 397 -8.35 -13.00 32.60
CA GLU A 397 -8.74 -14.09 33.51
C GLU A 397 -9.65 -13.50 34.60
N GLN A 398 -10.85 -14.07 34.77
CA GLN A 398 -11.66 -13.80 35.95
C GLN A 398 -11.21 -14.74 37.06
N LEU A 399 -10.63 -14.18 38.11
CA LEU A 399 -10.25 -14.91 39.31
C LEU A 399 -11.43 -15.12 40.21
#